data_699eed9466bb6f855691358acecf7c24
#
_entry.id   699eed9466bb6f855691358acecf7c24
#
_cell.length_a   1.000
_cell.length_b   1.000
_cell.length_c   1.000
_cell.angle_alpha   90.00
_cell.angle_beta   90.00
_cell.angle_gamma   90.00
#
_symmetry.space_group_name_H-M   'P 1'
#
loop_
_entity.id
_entity.type
_entity.pdbx_description
1 polymer ?
#
loop_
_entity_poly.entity_id
_entity_poly.type
_entity_poly.pdbx_seq_one_letter_code
_entity_poly.pdbx_strand_id
1 'polypeptide(L)'
;MLKFPEGMRPSSLEERSAYYTSDFDLNGLMRWIGTRRNQMKFAMILGRHSGIYMPDRARDKNNVVIVDDWRTARDIRSYALRYLPEAMYYDRNRYDDVSECRRCGEDSVRCSRCCNYLGQQLAFDLDPENVDCPYHGHIGTKMQAGRGLSFCMFEFKAVRRQAFELGSELSERYDKVGIVYSGRGFHVVVDDESAYGLTRKERTSIARNVARRYSIDEWVTIGDSRLMRLPYSLNA
;
A
#
# COMPACT_ATOMS: atom_id res chain seq x y z
N MET A 1 -3.72 10.42 -19.04
CA MET A 1 -4.07 9.00 -19.27
C MET A 1 -2.94 8.17 -18.67
N LEU A 2 -3.23 7.31 -17.71
CA LEU A 2 -2.24 6.37 -17.17
C LEU A 2 -1.83 5.41 -18.28
N LYS A 3 -0.54 5.31 -18.54
CA LYS A 3 0.01 4.30 -19.47
C LYS A 3 0.56 3.16 -18.65
N PHE A 4 0.06 1.97 -18.89
CA PHE A 4 0.57 0.76 -18.27
C PHE A 4 1.83 0.29 -19.01
N PRO A 5 2.78 -0.36 -18.32
CA PRO A 5 3.86 -1.08 -18.98
C PRO A 5 3.31 -2.11 -19.98
N GLU A 6 4.14 -2.46 -20.97
CA GLU A 6 3.77 -3.48 -21.94
C GLU A 6 3.39 -4.80 -21.24
N GLY A 7 2.25 -5.37 -21.64
CA GLY A 7 1.71 -6.58 -21.04
C GLY A 7 0.91 -6.37 -19.75
N MET A 8 0.84 -5.13 -19.22
CA MET A 8 -0.01 -4.81 -18.07
C MET A 8 -1.27 -4.09 -18.52
N ARG A 9 -2.41 -4.47 -17.95
CA ARG A 9 -3.72 -3.85 -18.14
C ARG A 9 -4.58 -3.98 -16.89
N PRO A 10 -5.63 -3.17 -16.74
CA PRO A 10 -6.61 -3.39 -15.68
C PRO A 10 -7.28 -4.77 -15.80
N SER A 11 -7.47 -5.43 -14.66
CA SER A 11 -8.17 -6.71 -14.60
C SER A 11 -9.67 -6.54 -14.82
N SER A 12 -10.29 -7.49 -15.56
CA SER A 12 -11.75 -7.55 -15.68
C SER A 12 -12.41 -8.00 -14.37
N LEU A 13 -13.74 -7.88 -14.26
CA LEU A 13 -14.48 -8.36 -13.10
C LEU A 13 -14.40 -9.88 -12.97
N GLU A 14 -14.39 -10.61 -14.07
CA GLU A 14 -14.24 -12.06 -14.12
C GLU A 14 -12.86 -12.49 -13.57
N GLU A 15 -11.81 -11.79 -14.00
CA GLU A 15 -10.45 -12.04 -13.51
C GLU A 15 -10.31 -11.73 -12.02
N ARG A 16 -10.91 -10.64 -11.52
CA ARG A 16 -10.94 -10.31 -10.09
C ARG A 16 -11.71 -11.38 -9.32
N SER A 17 -12.85 -11.81 -9.83
CA SER A 17 -13.65 -12.87 -9.22
C SER A 17 -12.86 -14.19 -9.12
N ALA A 18 -12.22 -14.61 -10.22
CA ALA A 18 -11.38 -15.80 -10.24
C ALA A 18 -10.24 -15.71 -9.22
N TYR A 19 -9.52 -14.59 -9.21
CA TYR A 19 -8.41 -14.36 -8.29
C TYR A 19 -8.85 -14.43 -6.81
N TYR A 20 -9.88 -13.69 -6.44
CA TYR A 20 -10.35 -13.65 -5.04
C TYR A 20 -11.02 -14.96 -4.60
N THR A 21 -11.49 -15.76 -5.56
CA THR A 21 -12.02 -17.10 -5.28
C THR A 21 -10.92 -18.12 -5.02
N SER A 22 -9.89 -18.15 -5.89
CA SER A 22 -8.94 -19.27 -5.97
C SER A 22 -7.54 -18.93 -5.53
N ASP A 23 -7.03 -17.74 -5.91
CA ASP A 23 -5.59 -17.42 -5.82
C ASP A 23 -5.25 -16.47 -4.66
N PHE A 24 -6.25 -15.84 -4.04
CA PHE A 24 -6.02 -14.92 -2.92
C PHE A 24 -5.51 -15.68 -1.69
N ASP A 25 -4.21 -15.59 -1.41
CA ASP A 25 -3.56 -16.27 -0.27
C ASP A 25 -3.95 -15.64 1.07
N LEU A 26 -5.10 -16.04 1.56
CA LEU A 26 -5.60 -15.61 2.87
C LEU A 26 -4.73 -16.10 4.01
N ASN A 27 -4.10 -17.26 3.88
CA ASN A 27 -3.24 -17.79 4.94
C ASN A 27 -1.96 -16.98 5.04
N GLY A 28 -1.36 -16.61 3.91
CA GLY A 28 -0.25 -15.67 3.84
C GLY A 28 -0.62 -14.31 4.43
N LEU A 29 -1.77 -13.77 4.04
CA LEU A 29 -2.28 -12.51 4.57
C LEU A 29 -2.47 -12.56 6.09
N MET A 30 -3.07 -13.63 6.62
CA MET A 30 -3.29 -13.76 8.07
C MET A 30 -1.98 -13.92 8.84
N ARG A 31 -0.98 -14.60 8.29
CA ARG A 31 0.37 -14.65 8.88
C ARG A 31 1.01 -13.25 8.90
N TRP A 32 0.88 -12.51 7.81
CA TRP A 32 1.40 -11.13 7.73
C TRP A 32 0.70 -10.19 8.73
N ILE A 33 -0.62 -10.28 8.88
CA ILE A 33 -1.38 -9.51 9.86
C ILE A 33 -0.95 -9.88 11.30
N GLY A 34 -0.72 -11.15 11.58
CA GLY A 34 -0.31 -11.64 12.89
C GLY A 34 -1.33 -11.31 13.99
N THR A 35 -0.86 -10.68 15.06
CA THR A 35 -1.68 -10.29 16.23
C THR A 35 -2.50 -9.00 16.03
N ARG A 36 -2.30 -8.28 14.93
CA ARG A 36 -2.89 -6.95 14.67
C ARG A 36 -4.35 -6.97 14.20
N ARG A 37 -5.07 -8.07 14.35
CA ARG A 37 -6.42 -8.27 13.78
C ARG A 37 -7.42 -7.16 14.11
N ASN A 38 -7.48 -6.75 15.38
CA ASN A 38 -8.43 -5.71 15.82
C ASN A 38 -7.85 -4.29 15.70
N GLN A 39 -6.61 -4.18 15.23
CA GLN A 39 -5.85 -2.94 15.19
C GLN A 39 -5.71 -2.35 13.79
N MET A 40 -6.21 -3.06 12.77
CA MET A 40 -6.07 -2.69 11.37
C MET A 40 -7.42 -2.54 10.68
N LYS A 41 -7.51 -1.56 9.80
CA LYS A 41 -8.61 -1.39 8.85
C LYS A 41 -8.10 -1.39 7.42
N PHE A 42 -8.98 -1.76 6.50
CA PHE A 42 -8.69 -1.86 5.08
C PHE A 42 -9.51 -0.85 4.28
N ALA A 43 -9.00 -0.50 3.11
CA ALA A 43 -9.74 0.24 2.10
C ALA A 43 -9.74 -0.57 0.80
N MET A 44 -10.92 -0.78 0.23
CA MET A 44 -11.11 -1.42 -1.07
C MET A 44 -11.43 -0.37 -2.11
N ILE A 45 -10.69 -0.35 -3.21
CA ILE A 45 -10.90 0.57 -4.33
C ILE A 45 -11.66 -0.17 -5.43
N LEU A 46 -12.77 0.40 -5.87
CA LEU A 46 -13.77 -0.30 -6.69
C LEU A 46 -13.81 0.20 -8.16
N GLY A 47 -12.68 0.34 -8.81
CA GLY A 47 -12.64 0.77 -10.22
C GLY A 47 -12.35 2.26 -10.42
N ARG A 48 -11.85 2.93 -9.41
CA ARG A 48 -11.46 4.34 -9.47
C ARG A 48 -10.37 4.60 -10.51
N HIS A 49 -9.45 3.66 -10.67
CA HIS A 49 -8.30 3.77 -11.57
C HIS A 49 -8.54 3.06 -12.89
N SER A 50 -9.18 1.89 -12.87
CA SER A 50 -9.42 1.06 -14.06
C SER A 50 -10.64 1.50 -14.86
N GLY A 51 -11.60 2.20 -14.25
CA GLY A 51 -12.90 2.47 -14.85
C GLY A 51 -13.83 1.24 -14.93
N ILE A 52 -13.44 0.10 -14.33
CA ILE A 52 -14.20 -1.16 -14.36
C ILE A 52 -14.87 -1.36 -13.00
N TYR A 53 -16.19 -1.29 -13.00
CA TYR A 53 -17.05 -1.34 -11.81
C TYR A 53 -18.01 -2.50 -11.83
N MET A 54 -18.42 -2.94 -10.66
CA MET A 54 -19.65 -3.72 -10.52
C MET A 54 -20.86 -2.88 -10.96
N PRO A 55 -21.84 -3.43 -11.71
CA PRO A 55 -22.95 -2.67 -12.28
C PRO A 55 -23.76 -1.86 -11.25
N ASP A 56 -23.96 -2.39 -10.05
CA ASP A 56 -24.64 -1.73 -8.94
C ASP A 56 -23.85 -0.58 -8.33
N ARG A 57 -22.54 -0.50 -8.57
CA ARG A 57 -21.62 0.52 -8.07
C ARG A 57 -21.24 1.60 -9.05
N ALA A 58 -21.67 1.50 -10.29
CA ALA A 58 -21.34 2.47 -11.34
C ALA A 58 -21.76 3.93 -11.02
N ARG A 59 -22.73 4.10 -10.10
CA ARG A 59 -23.23 5.41 -9.64
C ARG A 59 -22.55 5.93 -8.38
N ASP A 60 -21.72 5.12 -7.72
CA ASP A 60 -21.05 5.48 -6.47
C ASP A 60 -19.77 6.28 -6.77
N LYS A 61 -19.83 7.59 -6.54
CA LYS A 61 -18.71 8.51 -6.82
C LYS A 61 -17.48 8.25 -5.95
N ASN A 62 -17.64 7.65 -4.78
CA ASN A 62 -16.54 7.45 -3.84
C ASN A 62 -15.69 6.21 -4.14
N ASN A 63 -16.27 5.19 -4.76
CA ASN A 63 -15.60 3.95 -5.19
C ASN A 63 -14.59 3.37 -4.18
N VAL A 64 -14.80 3.66 -2.90
CA VAL A 64 -13.95 3.21 -1.80
C VAL A 64 -14.83 2.62 -0.70
N VAL A 65 -14.53 1.41 -0.29
CA VAL A 65 -15.17 0.75 0.85
C VAL A 65 -14.15 0.60 1.97
N ILE A 66 -14.48 1.15 3.13
CA ILE A 66 -13.68 0.96 4.35
C ILE A 66 -14.18 -0.29 5.05
N VAL A 67 -13.26 -1.18 5.41
CA VAL A 67 -13.51 -2.43 6.12
C VAL A 67 -12.80 -2.38 7.46
N ASP A 68 -13.55 -2.20 8.52
CA ASP A 68 -13.08 -2.07 9.90
C ASP A 68 -13.80 -3.04 10.86
N ASP A 69 -14.69 -3.90 10.34
CA ASP A 69 -15.50 -4.86 11.11
C ASP A 69 -15.16 -6.32 10.86
N TRP A 70 -14.08 -6.58 10.13
CA TRP A 70 -13.61 -7.93 9.88
C TRP A 70 -13.04 -8.58 11.17
N ARG A 71 -13.21 -9.89 11.28
CA ARG A 71 -12.70 -10.70 12.41
C ARG A 71 -11.88 -11.90 11.95
N THR A 72 -12.17 -12.40 10.77
CA THR A 72 -11.58 -13.62 10.22
C THR A 72 -11.12 -13.43 8.78
N ALA A 73 -10.27 -14.32 8.30
CA ALA A 73 -9.89 -14.39 6.89
C ALA A 73 -11.11 -14.54 5.96
N ARG A 74 -12.16 -15.24 6.43
CA ARG A 74 -13.40 -15.42 5.66
C ARG A 74 -14.13 -14.10 5.43
N ASP A 75 -14.11 -13.21 6.40
CA ASP A 75 -14.73 -11.88 6.26
C ASP A 75 -14.03 -11.08 5.16
N ILE A 76 -12.68 -11.08 5.16
CA ILE A 76 -11.89 -10.40 4.14
C ILE A 76 -12.20 -10.96 2.74
N ARG A 77 -12.25 -12.29 2.59
CA ARG A 77 -12.63 -12.93 1.33
C ARG A 77 -14.05 -12.57 0.93
N SER A 78 -14.99 -12.59 1.88
CA SER A 78 -16.40 -12.25 1.62
C SER A 78 -16.53 -10.82 1.09
N TYR A 79 -15.83 -9.87 1.68
CA TYR A 79 -15.77 -8.50 1.19
C TYR A 79 -15.13 -8.42 -0.20
N ALA A 80 -13.99 -9.11 -0.42
CA ALA A 80 -13.31 -9.11 -1.70
C ALA A 80 -14.19 -9.70 -2.83
N LEU A 81 -14.90 -10.79 -2.58
CA LEU A 81 -15.84 -11.38 -3.54
C LEU A 81 -17.09 -10.56 -3.77
N ARG A 82 -17.59 -9.88 -2.72
CA ARG A 82 -18.77 -9.01 -2.83
C ARG A 82 -18.49 -7.77 -3.66
N TYR A 83 -17.30 -7.20 -3.56
CA TYR A 83 -16.98 -5.91 -4.16
C TYR A 83 -16.05 -5.98 -5.36
N LEU A 84 -15.38 -7.10 -5.59
CA LEU A 84 -14.37 -7.31 -6.63
C LEU A 84 -13.43 -6.10 -6.79
N PRO A 85 -12.75 -5.67 -5.71
CA PRO A 85 -11.95 -4.47 -5.74
C PRO A 85 -10.79 -4.60 -6.75
N GLU A 86 -10.47 -3.50 -7.42
CA GLU A 86 -9.27 -3.42 -8.27
C GLU A 86 -8.00 -3.40 -7.41
N ALA A 87 -8.12 -2.90 -6.18
CA ALA A 87 -7.01 -2.77 -5.26
C ALA A 87 -7.50 -2.80 -3.81
N MET A 88 -6.72 -3.40 -2.94
CA MET A 88 -6.93 -3.32 -1.50
C MET A 88 -5.73 -2.68 -0.83
N TYR A 89 -6.02 -1.84 0.16
CA TYR A 89 -5.02 -1.16 0.98
C TYR A 89 -5.28 -1.42 2.46
N TYR A 90 -4.24 -1.33 3.26
CA TYR A 90 -4.37 -1.26 4.71
C TYR A 90 -3.94 0.11 5.22
N ASP A 91 -4.54 0.56 6.33
CA ASP A 91 -4.09 1.74 7.06
C ASP A 91 -2.84 1.35 7.87
N ARG A 92 -1.75 2.08 7.69
CA ARG A 92 -0.51 1.89 8.44
C ARG A 92 -0.61 2.37 9.88
N ASN A 93 -1.62 3.15 10.21
CA ASN A 93 -1.93 3.48 11.59
C ASN A 93 -2.41 2.24 12.32
N ARG A 94 -1.95 2.09 13.54
CA ARG A 94 -2.35 1.06 14.46
C ARG A 94 -3.24 1.67 15.54
N TYR A 95 -4.32 0.98 15.87
CA TYR A 95 -5.31 1.40 16.85
C TYR A 95 -5.44 0.33 17.94
N ASP A 96 -5.85 0.72 19.14
CA ASP A 96 -6.18 -0.24 20.20
C ASP A 96 -7.40 -1.07 19.80
N ASP A 97 -8.47 -0.40 19.38
CA ASP A 97 -9.65 -1.01 18.77
C ASP A 97 -10.15 -0.20 17.58
N VAL A 98 -10.07 -0.73 16.37
CA VAL A 98 -10.56 -0.05 15.15
C VAL A 98 -12.07 0.18 15.16
N SER A 99 -12.85 -0.58 15.94
CA SER A 99 -14.29 -0.39 16.04
C SER A 99 -14.67 0.92 16.74
N GLU A 100 -13.80 1.41 17.61
CA GLU A 100 -13.98 2.72 18.28
C GLU A 100 -13.83 3.88 17.29
N CYS A 101 -13.05 3.71 16.22
CA CYS A 101 -12.88 4.73 15.19
C CYS A 101 -14.16 5.08 14.45
N ARG A 102 -15.14 4.16 14.38
CA ARG A 102 -16.46 4.43 13.78
C ARG A 102 -17.27 5.49 14.53
N ARG A 103 -17.10 5.56 15.85
CA ARG A 103 -17.84 6.46 16.71
C ARG A 103 -17.25 7.86 16.75
N CYS A 104 -15.96 7.98 16.44
CA CYS A 104 -15.28 9.25 16.61
C CYS A 104 -15.62 10.27 15.50
N GLY A 105 -16.00 9.82 14.30
CA GLY A 105 -16.34 10.69 13.16
C GLY A 105 -15.24 11.68 12.75
N GLU A 106 -14.09 11.60 13.39
CA GLU A 106 -12.98 12.54 13.20
C GLU A 106 -12.22 12.28 11.93
N ASP A 107 -11.74 13.36 11.36
CA ASP A 107 -10.87 13.33 10.20
C ASP A 107 -9.54 12.66 10.55
N SER A 108 -9.04 11.89 9.64
CA SER A 108 -7.82 11.09 9.77
C SER A 108 -6.57 11.86 10.24
N VAL A 109 -6.55 13.17 10.02
CA VAL A 109 -5.46 14.05 10.46
C VAL A 109 -5.40 14.16 11.99
N ARG A 110 -6.50 13.94 12.69
CA ARG A 110 -6.59 14.02 14.15
C ARG A 110 -6.36 12.68 14.86
N CYS A 111 -6.26 11.58 14.11
CA CYS A 111 -6.06 10.25 14.70
C CYS A 111 -4.82 10.17 15.61
N SER A 112 -3.73 10.84 15.25
CA SER A 112 -2.50 10.85 16.07
C SER A 112 -2.66 11.52 17.45
N ARG A 113 -3.78 12.17 17.72
CA ARG A 113 -4.12 12.79 19.01
C ARG A 113 -5.19 12.00 19.78
N CYS A 114 -5.69 10.93 19.19
CA CYS A 114 -6.72 10.08 19.79
C CYS A 114 -6.07 9.08 20.76
N CYS A 115 -6.72 8.84 21.90
CA CYS A 115 -6.27 7.84 22.88
C CYS A 115 -6.26 6.41 22.32
N ASN A 116 -7.05 6.16 21.28
CA ASN A 116 -7.12 4.89 20.57
C ASN A 116 -5.95 4.68 19.55
N TYR A 117 -5.12 5.72 19.31
CA TYR A 117 -4.01 5.65 18.37
C TYR A 117 -2.75 5.11 19.06
N LEU A 118 -2.22 4.00 18.55
CA LEU A 118 -1.02 3.33 19.09
C LEU A 118 0.27 3.68 18.33
N GLY A 119 0.16 4.31 17.17
CA GLY A 119 1.31 4.66 16.35
C GLY A 119 1.11 4.36 14.87
N GLN A 120 2.17 4.55 14.09
CA GLN A 120 2.13 4.30 12.65
C GLN A 120 3.32 3.45 12.23
N GLN A 121 3.07 2.42 11.42
CA GLN A 121 4.11 1.59 10.84
C GLN A 121 5.09 2.43 10.03
N LEU A 122 6.39 2.22 10.23
CA LEU A 122 7.41 2.80 9.36
C LEU A 122 7.42 2.01 8.04
N ALA A 123 7.32 2.72 6.92
CA ALA A 123 7.30 2.10 5.61
C ALA A 123 7.96 2.99 4.56
N PHE A 124 8.47 2.35 3.52
CA PHE A 124 9.10 2.98 2.37
C PHE A 124 8.44 2.44 1.11
N ASP A 125 8.11 3.33 0.20
CA ASP A 125 7.53 3.00 -1.09
C ASP A 125 8.55 3.25 -2.20
N LEU A 126 8.90 2.20 -2.93
CA LEU A 126 9.88 2.23 -3.99
C LEU A 126 9.18 1.92 -5.31
N ASP A 127 8.80 2.96 -6.03
CA ASP A 127 8.18 2.83 -7.34
C ASP A 127 9.19 3.02 -8.47
N PRO A 128 9.09 2.23 -9.55
CA PRO A 128 10.01 2.30 -10.69
C PRO A 128 10.08 3.68 -11.34
N GLU A 129 8.97 4.43 -11.34
CA GLU A 129 8.94 5.78 -11.91
C GLU A 129 9.85 6.78 -11.19
N ASN A 130 10.19 6.53 -9.93
CA ASN A 130 11.09 7.39 -9.14
C ASN A 130 12.57 7.15 -9.44
N VAL A 131 12.90 6.12 -10.23
CA VAL A 131 14.28 5.85 -10.65
C VAL A 131 14.71 6.80 -11.75
N ASP A 132 15.89 7.38 -11.60
CA ASP A 132 16.56 8.08 -12.70
C ASP A 132 17.04 7.07 -13.74
N CYS A 133 16.26 6.97 -14.81
CA CYS A 133 16.50 5.99 -15.85
C CYS A 133 17.46 6.54 -16.91
N PRO A 134 18.55 5.84 -17.26
CA PRO A 134 19.47 6.30 -18.30
C PRO A 134 18.82 6.37 -19.69
N TYR A 135 17.71 5.65 -19.90
CA TYR A 135 16.99 5.62 -21.18
C TYR A 135 15.81 6.60 -21.24
N HIS A 136 15.20 6.94 -20.09
CA HIS A 136 13.95 7.70 -20.03
C HIS A 136 14.03 8.95 -19.15
N GLY A 137 15.16 9.18 -18.48
CA GLY A 137 15.35 10.27 -17.55
C GLY A 137 14.57 10.09 -16.23
N HIS A 138 14.46 11.16 -15.48
CA HIS A 138 13.72 11.21 -14.24
C HIS A 138 12.21 11.35 -14.48
N ILE A 139 11.39 11.19 -13.43
CA ILE A 139 9.91 11.22 -13.50
C ILE A 139 9.38 12.48 -14.21
N GLY A 140 9.94 13.66 -13.96
CA GLY A 140 9.53 14.91 -14.62
C GLY A 140 9.70 14.84 -16.14
N THR A 141 10.82 14.32 -16.62
CA THR A 141 11.08 14.12 -18.06
C THR A 141 10.07 13.14 -18.66
N LYS A 142 9.78 12.03 -17.95
CA LYS A 142 8.78 11.03 -18.40
C LYS A 142 7.38 11.63 -18.49
N MET A 143 6.99 12.44 -17.51
CA MET A 143 5.70 13.13 -17.52
C MET A 143 5.57 14.10 -18.69
N GLN A 144 6.61 14.92 -18.96
CA GLN A 144 6.66 15.84 -20.10
C GLN A 144 6.59 15.11 -21.45
N ALA A 145 7.24 13.95 -21.55
CA ALA A 145 7.16 13.08 -22.73
C ALA A 145 5.84 12.31 -22.88
N GLY A 146 4.84 12.57 -22.02
CA GLY A 146 3.54 11.91 -22.06
C GLY A 146 3.58 10.42 -21.70
N ARG A 147 4.63 9.96 -21.04
CA ARG A 147 4.80 8.55 -20.62
C ARG A 147 4.05 8.22 -19.35
N GLY A 148 3.63 9.25 -18.59
CA GLY A 148 2.91 9.08 -17.33
C GLY A 148 3.73 8.29 -16.30
N LEU A 149 3.08 7.36 -15.62
CA LEU A 149 3.69 6.47 -14.63
C LEU A 149 4.18 5.13 -15.24
N SER A 150 4.38 5.06 -16.55
CA SER A 150 4.95 3.86 -17.17
C SER A 150 6.43 3.71 -16.77
N PHE A 151 6.90 2.48 -16.74
CA PHE A 151 8.28 2.16 -16.39
C PHE A 151 8.84 1.06 -17.32
N CYS A 152 10.14 0.94 -17.37
CA CYS A 152 10.81 -0.11 -18.12
C CYS A 152 11.45 -1.15 -17.19
N MET A 153 11.94 -2.24 -17.78
CA MET A 153 12.60 -3.31 -17.01
C MET A 153 13.86 -2.88 -16.28
N PHE A 154 14.58 -1.85 -16.77
CA PHE A 154 15.71 -1.29 -16.05
C PHE A 154 15.25 -0.67 -14.72
N GLU A 155 14.23 0.19 -14.76
CA GLU A 155 13.67 0.84 -13.57
C GLU A 155 13.11 -0.18 -12.59
N PHE A 156 12.37 -1.18 -13.08
CA PHE A 156 11.85 -2.26 -12.25
C PHE A 156 12.94 -3.06 -11.54
N LYS A 157 13.99 -3.46 -12.28
CA LYS A 157 15.13 -4.17 -11.68
C LYS A 157 15.89 -3.31 -10.68
N ALA A 158 15.99 -2.00 -10.94
CA ALA A 158 16.65 -1.08 -10.04
C ALA A 158 15.90 -0.97 -8.70
N VAL A 159 14.56 -0.71 -8.71
CA VAL A 159 13.80 -0.63 -7.45
C VAL A 159 13.73 -1.96 -6.72
N ARG A 160 13.66 -3.08 -7.45
CA ARG A 160 13.74 -4.40 -6.82
C ARG A 160 15.03 -4.55 -6.03
N ARG A 161 16.19 -4.27 -6.63
CA ARG A 161 17.49 -4.32 -5.95
C ARG A 161 17.51 -3.39 -4.74
N GLN A 162 17.10 -2.13 -4.92
CA GLN A 162 17.05 -1.13 -3.84
C GLN A 162 16.16 -1.58 -2.68
N ALA A 163 15.02 -2.22 -2.94
CA ALA A 163 14.13 -2.72 -1.90
C ALA A 163 14.78 -3.81 -1.05
N PHE A 164 15.52 -4.73 -1.67
CA PHE A 164 16.25 -5.78 -0.94
C PHE A 164 17.45 -5.21 -0.16
N GLU A 165 18.19 -4.28 -0.73
CA GLU A 165 19.31 -3.59 -0.05
C GLU A 165 18.80 -2.81 1.17
N LEU A 166 17.74 -2.01 1.01
CA LEU A 166 17.11 -1.26 2.10
C LEU A 166 16.52 -2.20 3.16
N GLY A 167 15.86 -3.28 2.74
CA GLY A 167 15.32 -4.28 3.67
C GLY A 167 16.41 -4.93 4.51
N SER A 168 17.53 -5.30 3.90
CA SER A 168 18.70 -5.85 4.62
C SER A 168 19.26 -4.85 5.61
N GLU A 169 19.46 -3.59 5.20
CA GLU A 169 19.98 -2.53 6.07
C GLU A 169 19.06 -2.26 7.28
N LEU A 170 17.75 -2.24 7.05
CA LEU A 170 16.78 -2.06 8.13
C LEU A 170 16.74 -3.25 9.08
N SER A 171 17.01 -4.47 8.59
CA SER A 171 17.06 -5.69 9.40
C SER A 171 18.25 -5.72 10.36
N GLU A 172 19.26 -4.87 10.18
CA GLU A 172 20.35 -4.69 11.16
C GLU A 172 19.87 -3.93 12.41
N ARG A 173 18.76 -3.19 12.29
CA ARG A 173 18.24 -2.34 13.36
C ARG A 173 16.89 -2.80 13.91
N TYR A 174 16.08 -3.48 13.11
CA TYR A 174 14.72 -3.89 13.44
C TYR A 174 14.54 -5.38 13.22
N ASP A 175 13.90 -6.05 14.18
CA ASP A 175 13.69 -7.52 14.12
C ASP A 175 12.63 -7.93 13.08
N LYS A 176 11.69 -7.03 12.75
CA LYS A 176 10.56 -7.33 11.89
C LYS A 176 10.53 -6.41 10.68
N VAL A 177 11.28 -6.76 9.65
CA VAL A 177 11.29 -6.06 8.36
C VAL A 177 10.70 -6.98 7.29
N GLY A 178 9.78 -6.46 6.50
CA GLY A 178 9.16 -7.17 5.39
C GLY A 178 9.31 -6.43 4.07
N ILE A 179 9.40 -7.18 2.98
CA ILE A 179 9.38 -6.64 1.61
C ILE A 179 8.12 -7.17 0.93
N VAL A 180 7.32 -6.26 0.39
CA VAL A 180 6.06 -6.58 -0.30
C VAL A 180 6.16 -6.09 -1.74
N TYR A 181 5.88 -6.97 -2.70
CA TYR A 181 5.66 -6.55 -4.08
C TYR A 181 4.28 -5.91 -4.19
N SER A 182 4.22 -4.65 -4.61
CA SER A 182 2.98 -3.86 -4.69
C SER A 182 2.18 -4.07 -5.99
N GLY A 183 2.69 -4.89 -6.92
CA GLY A 183 2.17 -5.05 -8.28
C GLY A 183 2.88 -4.16 -9.32
N ARG A 184 3.53 -3.08 -8.89
CA ARG A 184 4.34 -2.19 -9.75
C ARG A 184 5.75 -2.01 -9.21
N GLY A 185 5.86 -1.72 -7.92
CA GLY A 185 7.07 -1.48 -7.18
C GLY A 185 7.17 -2.36 -5.95
N PHE A 186 7.84 -1.87 -4.93
CA PHE A 186 8.08 -2.60 -3.69
C PHE A 186 7.86 -1.71 -2.48
N HIS A 187 7.20 -2.25 -1.47
CA HIS A 187 7.16 -1.65 -0.15
C HIS A 187 8.15 -2.35 0.77
N VAL A 188 8.95 -1.58 1.48
CA VAL A 188 9.73 -2.10 2.62
C VAL A 188 9.06 -1.60 3.88
N VAL A 189 8.61 -2.53 4.73
CA VAL A 189 7.81 -2.22 5.92
C VAL A 189 8.51 -2.71 7.17
N VAL A 190 8.49 -1.88 8.22
CA VAL A 190 9.03 -2.22 9.53
C VAL A 190 7.86 -2.42 10.48
N ASP A 191 7.66 -3.66 10.93
CA ASP A 191 6.59 -4.05 11.85
C ASP A 191 7.11 -4.28 13.28
N ASP A 192 8.09 -3.48 13.65
CA ASP A 192 8.72 -3.50 14.96
C ASP A 192 8.08 -2.47 15.88
N GLU A 193 7.78 -2.86 17.12
CA GLU A 193 7.13 -1.98 18.12
C GLU A 193 7.90 -0.68 18.33
N SER A 194 9.23 -0.71 18.29
CA SER A 194 10.08 0.47 18.44
C SER A 194 9.89 1.52 17.35
N ALA A 195 9.43 1.10 16.17
CA ALA A 195 9.20 1.99 15.03
C ALA A 195 7.81 2.67 15.02
N TYR A 196 6.83 2.12 15.73
CA TYR A 196 5.46 2.67 15.74
C TYR A 196 5.36 4.04 16.39
N GLY A 197 6.13 4.27 17.46
CA GLY A 197 6.14 5.53 18.21
C GLY A 197 6.94 6.67 17.58
N LEU A 198 7.56 6.47 16.41
CA LEU A 198 8.36 7.50 15.75
C LEU A 198 7.54 8.76 15.45
N THR A 199 8.04 9.89 15.90
CA THR A 199 7.46 11.21 15.61
C THR A 199 7.60 11.57 14.13
N ARG A 200 6.79 12.51 13.64
CA ARG A 200 6.92 13.04 12.29
C ARG A 200 8.33 13.58 11.99
N LYS A 201 8.99 14.24 12.98
CA LYS A 201 10.34 14.77 12.84
C LYS A 201 11.36 13.64 12.62
N GLU A 202 11.27 12.57 13.39
CA GLU A 202 12.13 11.40 13.24
C GLU A 202 11.89 10.69 11.91
N ARG A 203 10.63 10.50 11.50
CA ARG A 203 10.28 9.94 10.18
C ARG A 203 10.82 10.78 9.04
N THR A 204 10.74 12.11 9.15
CA THR A 204 11.30 13.04 8.14
C THR A 204 12.82 12.89 8.05
N SER A 205 13.50 12.77 9.18
CA SER A 205 14.96 12.56 9.20
C SER A 205 15.34 11.23 8.55
N ILE A 206 14.61 10.16 8.88
CA ILE A 206 14.81 8.82 8.29
C ILE A 206 14.56 8.86 6.78
N ALA A 207 13.42 9.42 6.33
CA ALA A 207 13.06 9.52 4.93
C ALA A 207 14.15 10.23 4.11
N ARG A 208 14.59 11.41 4.56
CA ARG A 208 15.65 12.17 3.90
C ARG A 208 16.98 11.43 3.82
N ASN A 209 17.33 10.69 4.87
CA ASN A 209 18.55 9.90 4.86
C ASN A 209 18.49 8.75 3.87
N VAL A 210 17.36 8.03 3.83
CA VAL A 210 17.11 6.91 2.92
C VAL A 210 17.01 7.42 1.47
N ALA A 211 16.32 8.53 1.20
CA ALA A 211 16.15 9.11 -0.12
C ALA A 211 17.46 9.53 -0.81
N ARG A 212 18.55 9.72 -0.04
CA ARG A 212 19.88 9.99 -0.62
C ARG A 212 20.46 8.80 -1.40
N ARG A 213 19.98 7.59 -1.13
CA ARG A 213 20.52 6.35 -1.68
C ARG A 213 19.51 5.51 -2.44
N TYR A 214 18.23 5.67 -2.10
CA TYR A 214 17.14 4.84 -2.61
C TYR A 214 16.03 5.72 -3.19
N SER A 215 15.40 5.26 -4.26
CA SER A 215 14.34 5.95 -4.98
C SER A 215 12.97 5.80 -4.28
N ILE A 216 12.87 6.29 -3.05
CA ILE A 216 11.64 6.20 -2.25
C ILE A 216 10.69 7.39 -2.49
N ASP A 217 9.39 7.18 -2.25
CA ASP A 217 8.45 8.28 -2.00
C ASP A 217 8.54 8.70 -0.52
N GLU A 218 9.18 9.86 -0.28
CA GLU A 218 9.36 10.39 1.07
C GLU A 218 8.04 10.67 1.80
N TRP A 219 6.97 11.04 1.07
CA TRP A 219 5.66 11.34 1.66
C TRP A 219 5.07 10.13 2.37
N VAL A 220 5.27 8.95 1.80
CA VAL A 220 4.87 7.70 2.44
C VAL A 220 5.62 7.51 3.76
N THR A 221 6.93 7.64 3.76
CA THR A 221 7.75 7.43 4.97
C THR A 221 7.48 8.46 6.06
N ILE A 222 7.31 9.74 5.70
CA ILE A 222 6.98 10.82 6.63
C ILE A 222 5.64 10.59 7.34
N GLY A 223 4.73 9.86 6.70
CA GLY A 223 3.46 9.50 7.28
C GLY A 223 2.26 10.29 6.76
N ASP A 224 2.44 11.12 5.76
CA ASP A 224 1.33 11.87 5.12
C ASP A 224 0.43 10.92 4.33
N SER A 225 1.01 9.92 3.65
CA SER A 225 0.27 8.79 3.09
C SER A 225 0.21 7.64 4.10
N ARG A 226 -0.99 7.20 4.47
CA ARG A 226 -1.20 6.16 5.48
C ARG A 226 -1.62 4.82 4.89
N LEU A 227 -2.08 4.83 3.65
CA LEU A 227 -2.52 3.62 2.97
C LEU A 227 -1.37 2.99 2.20
N MET A 228 -1.18 1.70 2.42
CA MET A 228 -0.24 0.86 1.68
C MET A 228 -0.99 -0.31 1.04
N ARG A 229 -0.45 -0.83 -0.05
CA ARG A 229 -1.01 -2.01 -0.71
C ARG A 229 -1.11 -3.18 0.27
N LEU A 230 -2.30 -3.76 0.39
CA LEU A 230 -2.47 -4.97 1.19
C LEU A 230 -1.74 -6.13 0.51
N PRO A 231 -0.83 -6.82 1.19
CA PRO A 231 -0.15 -7.98 0.63
C PRO A 231 -1.13 -9.02 0.11
N TYR A 232 -0.75 -9.71 -0.96
CA TYR A 232 -1.56 -10.71 -1.64
C TYR A 232 -2.83 -10.17 -2.32
N SER A 233 -3.10 -8.87 -2.32
CA SER A 233 -4.23 -8.30 -3.08
C SER A 233 -3.83 -7.88 -4.49
N LEU A 234 -4.83 -7.75 -5.37
CA LEU A 234 -4.62 -7.21 -6.71
C LEU A 234 -4.14 -5.75 -6.66
N ASN A 235 -3.45 -5.36 -7.72
CA ASN A 235 -3.14 -3.99 -8.06
C ASN A 235 -3.58 -3.74 -9.50
N ALA A 236 -4.65 -2.99 -9.70
CA ALA A 236 -5.09 -2.59 -11.03
C ALA A 236 -4.48 -1.26 -11.44
#